data_655aa648967399737180c0e9ab4f2219
#
_entry.id   655aa648967399737180c0e9ab4f2219
#
_cell.length_a   1.000
_cell.length_b   1.000
_cell.length_c   1.000
_cell.angle_alpha   90.00
_cell.angle_beta   90.00
_cell.angle_gamma   90.00
#
_symmetry.space_group_name_H-M   'P 1'
#
loop_
_entity.id
_entity.type
_entity.pdbx_description
1 polymer ?
#
loop_
_entity_poly.entity_id
_entity_poly.type
_entity_poly.pdbx_seq_one_letter_code
_entity_poly.pdbx_strand_id
1 'polypeptide(L)'
;MRKNGPMVNRWLYGLMCLLLVLNYGTPLMALAEDVNSDGQLTLGEVKQTSQQEMTLALQGKAQPVTQEVVVHYSANVSIKAAHWAAPNNTRKIQVDDQKKQIQIELNQQALADTLVLTLNPTATEDVTFSYGQQQRALTLKTGTDPTESTAITSSPAASANEGSTEEASANSSVPRSSEETVASTTKAIESKTTESTTVKPRVAGPTDISDYFTGDETTIIDNFEDPIYLNPDGTPATPPYKEDVTIHWNFNWSIPEDVREQMKAGDYFEFQLPGNLKPNKPGSGDLVDAEGNVYGTYTISEDGTVRFTFNERITSESDIHGDFSLDTHLNDSDGRGPGDWVIDIPTQEDLPPVVIPIVPDTEQQIDKQGHFDRTPNPSAITWTVDINQAMKDQTNPTVTETWPTGNTFKSVKVYELVMNLDGTIKEVGRELSPDEYTVDKNGNVTIKGDTNKAYRLEYQTTIDEAVIPDGGGDVPFKNHATLTSDNNPNGLDAEATVTATYGKMLDKRNIDYDEANQEFTWEINYNYGEQTIPKDQAVITDTMGDNLTFEPDSLHLYSVTFDDKGNEVVGAELVEGKDYKV
;
A
#
# COMPACT_ATOMS: atom_id res chain seq x y z
N MET A 1 34.40 49.99 -36.72
CA MET A 1 34.15 48.68 -37.35
C MET A 1 33.39 47.77 -36.38
N ARG A 2 32.08 47.66 -36.55
CA ARG A 2 31.22 46.77 -35.79
C ARG A 2 31.31 45.38 -36.43
N LYS A 3 31.68 44.33 -35.67
CA LYS A 3 31.51 42.93 -36.09
C LYS A 3 30.24 42.39 -35.49
N ASN A 4 29.29 42.11 -36.39
CA ASN A 4 28.11 41.32 -36.08
C ASN A 4 28.51 39.85 -35.89
N GLY A 5 28.23 39.26 -34.74
CA GLY A 5 28.29 37.80 -34.51
C GLY A 5 26.91 37.18 -34.73
N PRO A 6 26.81 35.92 -35.16
CA PRO A 6 25.62 35.38 -35.76
C PRO A 6 24.52 35.00 -34.75
N MET A 7 23.34 35.47 -35.04
CA MET A 7 22.06 35.25 -34.34
C MET A 7 21.44 33.90 -34.71
N VAL A 8 22.23 32.84 -34.88
CA VAL A 8 21.72 31.55 -35.37
C VAL A 8 21.56 30.50 -34.27
N ASN A 9 22.21 30.69 -33.08
CA ASN A 9 22.22 29.61 -32.08
C ASN A 9 21.10 29.60 -31.05
N ARG A 10 20.27 30.63 -30.99
CA ARG A 10 19.15 30.65 -29.99
C ARG A 10 17.89 29.95 -30.47
N TRP A 11 17.68 29.82 -31.76
CA TRP A 11 16.55 29.09 -32.34
C TRP A 11 16.79 27.57 -32.38
N LEU A 12 18.02 27.13 -32.50
CA LEU A 12 18.35 25.70 -32.52
C LEU A 12 18.16 25.04 -31.15
N TYR A 13 18.42 25.76 -30.05
CA TYR A 13 18.18 25.24 -28.72
C TYR A 13 16.68 25.18 -28.36
N GLY A 14 15.89 26.15 -28.80
CA GLY A 14 14.44 26.12 -28.65
C GLY A 14 13.78 24.99 -29.44
N LEU A 15 14.27 24.70 -30.65
CA LEU A 15 13.74 23.61 -31.48
C LEU A 15 14.20 22.23 -30.96
N MET A 16 15.40 22.13 -30.39
CA MET A 16 15.92 20.89 -29.81
C MET A 16 15.22 20.54 -28.50
N CYS A 17 14.86 21.53 -27.67
CA CYS A 17 14.00 21.31 -26.50
C CYS A 17 12.57 20.93 -26.88
N LEU A 18 12.02 21.48 -27.96
CA LEU A 18 10.69 21.13 -28.46
C LEU A 18 10.67 19.74 -29.12
N LEU A 19 11.75 19.33 -29.79
CA LEU A 19 11.87 17.99 -30.38
C LEU A 19 12.18 16.91 -29.35
N LEU A 20 12.82 17.23 -28.22
CA LEU A 20 13.02 16.31 -27.09
C LEU A 20 11.71 16.06 -26.33
N VAL A 21 10.82 17.04 -26.25
CA VAL A 21 9.47 16.87 -25.64
C VAL A 21 8.52 16.08 -26.56
N LEU A 22 8.78 16.08 -27.89
CA LEU A 22 7.93 15.35 -28.85
C LEU A 22 8.40 13.92 -29.16
N ASN A 23 9.59 13.50 -28.70
CA ASN A 23 10.14 12.17 -29.02
C ASN A 23 10.12 11.19 -27.83
N TYR A 24 9.61 11.61 -26.66
CA TYR A 24 9.20 10.71 -25.59
C TYR A 24 7.68 10.64 -25.56
N GLY A 25 7.10 10.21 -26.68
CA GLY A 25 5.73 9.75 -26.77
C GLY A 25 5.60 8.32 -26.26
N THR A 26 6.03 8.06 -25.02
CA THR A 26 5.29 7.12 -24.19
C THR A 26 4.02 7.85 -23.79
N PRO A 27 2.82 7.24 -23.88
CA PRO A 27 1.71 7.80 -23.15
C PRO A 27 2.20 7.86 -21.69
N LEU A 28 2.36 9.07 -21.14
CA LEU A 28 2.08 9.26 -19.74
C LEU A 28 0.66 8.73 -19.60
N MET A 29 0.52 7.46 -19.27
CA MET A 29 -0.50 7.08 -18.33
C MET A 29 -0.16 7.97 -17.13
N ALA A 30 -0.85 9.08 -17.02
CA ALA A 30 -1.01 9.74 -15.75
C ALA A 30 -1.39 8.59 -14.82
N LEU A 31 -0.46 8.21 -13.94
CA LEU A 31 -0.86 7.88 -12.60
C LEU A 31 -1.77 9.06 -12.27
N ALA A 32 -3.06 8.83 -12.29
CA ALA A 32 -3.98 9.65 -11.56
C ALA A 32 -3.49 9.47 -10.12
N GLU A 33 -2.60 10.37 -9.69
CA GLU A 33 -2.51 10.69 -8.29
C GLU A 33 -3.95 10.76 -7.83
N ASP A 34 -4.24 10.08 -6.74
CA ASP A 34 -5.45 10.23 -5.96
C ASP A 34 -5.55 11.71 -5.55
N VAL A 35 -5.94 12.53 -6.52
CA VAL A 35 -6.23 13.92 -6.28
C VAL A 35 -7.55 13.94 -5.54
N ASN A 36 -7.44 13.89 -4.20
CA ASN A 36 -8.45 14.35 -3.26
C ASN A 36 -9.87 13.90 -3.62
N SER A 37 -10.12 12.59 -3.54
CA SER A 37 -11.42 11.99 -3.83
C SER A 37 -12.45 12.21 -2.70
N ASP A 38 -12.12 12.99 -1.66
CA ASP A 38 -13.02 13.27 -0.56
C ASP A 38 -14.28 14.00 -1.04
N GLY A 39 -15.34 13.21 -1.15
CA GLY A 39 -16.70 13.69 -1.35
C GLY A 39 -17.27 13.62 -2.76
N GLN A 40 -16.57 13.08 -3.75
CA GLN A 40 -17.13 12.87 -5.11
C GLN A 40 -18.00 11.61 -5.18
N LEU A 41 -17.57 10.53 -4.52
CA LEU A 41 -18.30 9.27 -4.42
C LEU A 41 -18.46 8.88 -2.95
N THR A 42 -19.60 8.28 -2.61
CA THR A 42 -19.86 7.69 -1.30
C THR A 42 -20.15 6.22 -1.48
N LEU A 43 -19.42 5.37 -0.75
CA LEU A 43 -19.70 3.94 -0.65
C LEU A 43 -20.85 3.69 0.32
N GLY A 44 -21.91 3.08 -0.16
CA GLY A 44 -23.07 2.69 0.63
C GLY A 44 -22.98 1.25 1.16
N GLU A 45 -24.14 0.60 1.29
CA GLU A 45 -24.24 -0.76 1.81
C GLU A 45 -23.71 -1.79 0.82
N VAL A 46 -23.02 -2.82 1.33
CA VAL A 46 -22.57 -3.99 0.59
C VAL A 46 -23.38 -5.20 1.04
N LYS A 47 -23.94 -5.97 0.09
CA LYS A 47 -24.74 -7.17 0.37
C LYS A 47 -24.34 -8.30 -0.55
N GLN A 48 -24.30 -9.51 -0.03
CA GLN A 48 -24.23 -10.73 -0.83
C GLN A 48 -25.67 -11.13 -1.24
N THR A 49 -25.91 -11.24 -2.55
CA THR A 49 -27.23 -11.62 -3.10
C THR A 49 -27.28 -13.10 -3.50
N SER A 50 -26.12 -13.70 -3.79
CA SER A 50 -25.97 -15.13 -4.02
C SER A 50 -24.52 -15.57 -3.75
N GLN A 51 -24.21 -16.86 -3.95
CA GLN A 51 -22.82 -17.34 -3.83
C GLN A 51 -21.85 -16.72 -4.86
N GLN A 52 -22.38 -16.21 -5.96
CA GLN A 52 -21.59 -15.64 -7.06
C GLN A 52 -21.94 -14.18 -7.34
N GLU A 53 -22.72 -13.55 -6.49
CA GLU A 53 -23.18 -12.19 -6.73
C GLU A 53 -23.27 -11.38 -5.45
N MET A 54 -22.84 -10.13 -5.52
CA MET A 54 -22.94 -9.14 -4.46
C MET A 54 -23.34 -7.78 -5.02
N THR A 55 -23.80 -6.90 -4.15
CA THR A 55 -24.18 -5.53 -4.51
C THR A 55 -23.43 -4.53 -3.66
N LEU A 56 -23.05 -3.39 -4.28
CA LEU A 56 -22.46 -2.23 -3.63
C LEU A 56 -23.28 -0.99 -3.99
N ALA A 57 -23.95 -0.39 -3.03
CA ALA A 57 -24.67 0.87 -3.23
C ALA A 57 -23.68 2.04 -3.37
N LEU A 58 -23.91 2.93 -4.32
CA LEU A 58 -23.04 4.07 -4.62
C LEU A 58 -23.84 5.37 -4.72
N GLN A 59 -23.28 6.45 -4.16
CA GLN A 59 -23.79 7.80 -4.33
C GLN A 59 -22.65 8.71 -4.78
N GLY A 60 -22.80 9.36 -5.95
CA GLY A 60 -21.82 10.27 -6.51
C GLY A 60 -22.41 11.67 -6.74
N LYS A 61 -21.63 12.70 -6.49
CA LYS A 61 -22.00 14.08 -6.81
C LYS A 61 -21.91 14.33 -8.31
N ALA A 62 -22.80 15.18 -8.83
CA ALA A 62 -22.71 15.66 -10.21
C ALA A 62 -21.37 16.39 -10.42
N GLN A 63 -20.69 16.07 -11.53
CA GLN A 63 -19.39 16.66 -11.84
C GLN A 63 -19.51 17.65 -13.01
N PRO A 64 -18.78 18.78 -13.00
CA PRO A 64 -18.85 19.77 -14.07
C PRO A 64 -18.36 19.24 -15.42
N VAL A 65 -17.48 18.26 -15.38
CA VAL A 65 -16.98 17.49 -16.55
C VAL A 65 -17.01 16.01 -16.21
N THR A 66 -17.12 15.18 -17.23
CA THR A 66 -17.04 13.72 -17.05
C THR A 66 -15.65 13.35 -16.53
N GLN A 67 -15.58 12.61 -15.43
CA GLN A 67 -14.35 12.10 -14.85
C GLN A 67 -14.52 10.67 -14.35
N GLU A 68 -13.42 9.96 -14.24
CA GLU A 68 -13.40 8.60 -13.73
C GLU A 68 -12.95 8.61 -12.26
N VAL A 69 -13.61 7.80 -11.46
CA VAL A 69 -13.23 7.51 -10.07
C VAL A 69 -12.93 6.01 -9.93
N VAL A 70 -12.04 5.67 -9.01
CA VAL A 70 -11.57 4.31 -8.82
C VAL A 70 -11.97 3.81 -7.43
N VAL A 71 -12.73 2.72 -7.38
CA VAL A 71 -13.03 1.98 -6.15
C VAL A 71 -12.12 0.75 -6.10
N HIS A 72 -11.39 0.59 -5.01
CA HIS A 72 -10.53 -0.57 -4.79
C HIS A 72 -11.27 -1.66 -4.04
N TYR A 73 -10.89 -2.92 -4.23
CA TYR A 73 -11.41 -4.04 -3.47
C TYR A 73 -10.29 -5.02 -3.07
N SER A 74 -10.54 -5.81 -2.03
CA SER A 74 -9.56 -6.68 -1.41
C SER A 74 -9.00 -7.74 -2.36
N ALA A 75 -7.71 -8.06 -2.19
CA ALA A 75 -6.94 -8.95 -3.07
C ALA A 75 -7.49 -10.40 -3.11
N ASN A 76 -8.08 -10.86 -2.01
CA ASN A 76 -8.65 -12.20 -1.84
C ASN A 76 -9.97 -12.43 -2.61
N VAL A 77 -10.46 -11.44 -3.33
CA VAL A 77 -11.70 -11.52 -4.11
C VAL A 77 -11.42 -11.30 -5.59
N SER A 78 -12.01 -12.13 -6.42
CA SER A 78 -11.99 -11.96 -7.88
C SER A 78 -13.36 -11.55 -8.39
N ILE A 79 -13.45 -10.37 -9.01
CA ILE A 79 -14.66 -9.84 -9.63
C ILE A 79 -14.58 -10.03 -11.14
N LYS A 80 -15.48 -10.86 -11.66
CA LYS A 80 -15.54 -11.20 -13.08
C LYS A 80 -16.23 -10.12 -13.93
N ALA A 81 -17.25 -9.49 -13.39
CA ALA A 81 -18.07 -8.49 -14.09
C ALA A 81 -18.79 -7.56 -13.11
N ALA A 82 -19.14 -6.37 -13.59
CA ALA A 82 -19.96 -5.40 -12.88
C ALA A 82 -20.99 -4.76 -13.82
N HIS A 83 -22.18 -4.47 -13.33
CA HIS A 83 -23.20 -3.72 -14.05
C HIS A 83 -24.09 -2.94 -13.08
N TRP A 84 -24.80 -1.93 -13.58
CA TRP A 84 -25.75 -1.16 -12.78
C TRP A 84 -27.03 -1.92 -12.53
N ALA A 85 -27.59 -1.84 -11.33
CA ALA A 85 -28.90 -2.41 -11.02
C ALA A 85 -30.02 -1.67 -11.77
N ALA A 86 -29.90 -0.36 -11.94
CA ALA A 86 -30.84 0.41 -12.74
C ALA A 86 -30.54 0.28 -14.25
N PRO A 87 -31.44 -0.26 -15.05
CA PRO A 87 -31.22 -0.54 -16.48
C PRO A 87 -31.03 0.72 -17.35
N ASN A 88 -31.43 1.89 -16.84
CA ASN A 88 -31.28 3.18 -17.50
C ASN A 88 -29.99 3.92 -17.12
N ASN A 89 -29.15 3.36 -16.25
CA ASN A 89 -27.86 3.92 -15.92
C ASN A 89 -26.81 3.48 -16.97
N THR A 90 -26.42 4.42 -17.82
CA THR A 90 -25.49 4.17 -18.94
C THR A 90 -24.05 4.57 -18.65
N ARG A 91 -23.70 4.91 -17.39
CA ARG A 91 -22.33 5.25 -17.00
C ARG A 91 -21.42 4.07 -17.23
N LYS A 92 -20.22 4.36 -17.73
CA LYS A 92 -19.21 3.32 -17.92
C LYS A 92 -18.74 2.76 -16.59
N ILE A 93 -18.58 1.44 -16.58
CA ILE A 93 -17.95 0.67 -15.50
C ILE A 93 -16.90 -0.21 -16.17
N GLN A 94 -15.73 -0.27 -15.58
CA GLN A 94 -14.69 -1.19 -15.99
C GLN A 94 -14.10 -1.87 -14.75
N VAL A 95 -14.08 -3.20 -14.74
CA VAL A 95 -13.42 -4.00 -13.71
C VAL A 95 -12.02 -4.36 -14.19
N ASP A 96 -11.01 -4.00 -13.42
CA ASP A 96 -9.64 -4.47 -13.57
C ASP A 96 -9.32 -5.40 -12.39
N ASP A 97 -9.55 -6.70 -12.58
CA ASP A 97 -9.37 -7.68 -11.51
C ASP A 97 -7.87 -7.93 -11.20
N GLN A 98 -6.97 -7.61 -12.10
CA GLN A 98 -5.52 -7.70 -11.83
C GLN A 98 -5.06 -6.60 -10.87
N LYS A 99 -5.61 -5.41 -10.99
CA LYS A 99 -5.31 -4.28 -10.10
C LYS A 99 -6.28 -4.16 -8.92
N LYS A 100 -7.28 -5.05 -8.83
CA LYS A 100 -8.34 -5.01 -7.82
C LYS A 100 -9.09 -3.67 -7.77
N GLN A 101 -9.48 -3.18 -8.96
CA GLN A 101 -10.07 -1.87 -9.15
C GLN A 101 -11.37 -1.95 -9.98
N ILE A 102 -12.33 -1.07 -9.63
CA ILE A 102 -13.52 -0.80 -10.42
C ILE A 102 -13.47 0.68 -10.80
N GLN A 103 -13.33 0.98 -12.07
CA GLN A 103 -13.38 2.34 -12.61
C GLN A 103 -14.82 2.70 -12.94
N ILE A 104 -15.27 3.87 -12.49
CA ILE A 104 -16.65 4.34 -12.58
C ILE A 104 -16.65 5.75 -13.16
N GLU A 105 -17.43 5.96 -14.21
CA GLU A 105 -17.61 7.28 -14.79
C GLU A 105 -18.62 8.11 -13.98
N LEU A 106 -18.20 9.27 -13.48
CA LEU A 106 -19.06 10.32 -12.93
C LEU A 106 -19.23 11.42 -13.97
N ASN A 107 -20.45 11.91 -14.16
CA ASN A 107 -20.80 12.93 -15.14
C ASN A 107 -21.61 14.08 -14.50
N GLN A 108 -22.23 14.93 -15.31
CA GLN A 108 -23.02 16.09 -14.86
C GLN A 108 -24.30 15.72 -14.10
N GLN A 109 -24.64 14.45 -13.98
CA GLN A 109 -25.78 13.98 -13.19
C GLN A 109 -25.28 13.32 -11.91
N ALA A 110 -25.99 13.52 -10.80
CA ALA A 110 -25.70 12.80 -9.58
C ALA A 110 -25.90 11.28 -9.75
N LEU A 111 -25.02 10.49 -9.16
CA LEU A 111 -25.15 9.02 -9.12
C LEU A 111 -25.88 8.63 -7.83
N ALA A 112 -26.93 7.83 -7.95
CA ALA A 112 -27.56 7.13 -6.82
C ALA A 112 -28.05 5.80 -7.37
N ASP A 113 -27.20 4.78 -7.33
CA ASP A 113 -27.48 3.46 -7.88
C ASP A 113 -26.66 2.38 -7.18
N THR A 114 -26.99 1.14 -7.49
CA THR A 114 -26.33 -0.03 -6.93
C THR A 114 -25.54 -0.74 -8.02
N LEU A 115 -24.29 -1.04 -7.74
CA LEU A 115 -23.44 -1.84 -8.59
C LEU A 115 -23.65 -3.31 -8.26
N VAL A 116 -23.97 -4.12 -9.26
CA VAL A 116 -24.09 -5.57 -9.14
C VAL A 116 -22.79 -6.18 -9.63
N LEU A 117 -22.16 -6.97 -8.77
CA LEU A 117 -20.84 -7.55 -8.97
C LEU A 117 -20.93 -9.06 -9.07
N THR A 118 -20.44 -9.64 -10.17
CA THR A 118 -20.35 -11.09 -10.35
C THR A 118 -18.98 -11.58 -9.87
N LEU A 119 -18.96 -12.50 -8.91
CA LEU A 119 -17.75 -13.06 -8.32
C LEU A 119 -17.29 -14.33 -9.05
N ASN A 120 -15.99 -14.59 -9.03
CA ASN A 120 -15.45 -15.93 -9.28
C ASN A 120 -15.61 -16.79 -8.00
N PRO A 121 -15.97 -18.08 -8.10
CA PRO A 121 -16.50 -18.86 -6.98
C PRO A 121 -15.47 -19.38 -5.96
N THR A 122 -14.38 -18.68 -5.68
CA THR A 122 -13.31 -19.14 -4.77
C THR A 122 -13.20 -18.38 -3.45
N ALA A 123 -14.02 -17.37 -3.18
CA ALA A 123 -13.85 -16.57 -1.97
C ALA A 123 -14.73 -17.05 -0.80
N THR A 124 -14.08 -17.47 0.29
CA THR A 124 -14.70 -17.75 1.60
C THR A 124 -14.34 -16.69 2.65
N GLU A 125 -13.82 -15.53 2.23
CA GLU A 125 -13.21 -14.53 3.09
C GLU A 125 -13.91 -13.17 2.99
N ASP A 126 -13.55 -12.25 3.89
CA ASP A 126 -14.11 -10.90 3.94
C ASP A 126 -13.74 -10.10 2.70
N VAL A 127 -14.73 -9.48 2.08
CA VAL A 127 -14.56 -8.54 0.97
C VAL A 127 -14.58 -7.12 1.51
N THR A 128 -13.57 -6.33 1.17
CA THR A 128 -13.52 -4.91 1.52
C THR A 128 -13.49 -4.06 0.26
N PHE A 129 -14.33 -3.03 0.20
CA PHE A 129 -14.29 -1.97 -0.81
C PHE A 129 -13.79 -0.68 -0.18
N SER A 130 -12.92 0.06 -0.89
CA SER A 130 -12.38 1.34 -0.42
C SER A 130 -12.40 2.41 -1.51
N TYR A 131 -12.67 3.66 -1.09
CA TYR A 131 -12.60 4.86 -1.91
C TYR A 131 -12.23 6.05 -1.01
N GLY A 132 -11.04 6.62 -1.19
CA GLY A 132 -10.48 7.59 -0.26
C GLY A 132 -10.41 7.03 1.17
N GLN A 133 -10.94 7.75 2.14
CA GLN A 133 -11.02 7.32 3.54
C GLN A 133 -12.22 6.40 3.84
N GLN A 134 -13.04 6.10 2.86
CA GLN A 134 -14.24 5.27 3.05
C GLN A 134 -13.90 3.80 2.83
N GLN A 135 -14.38 2.95 3.74
CA GLN A 135 -14.31 1.50 3.60
C GLN A 135 -15.66 0.85 3.88
N ARG A 136 -15.97 -0.24 3.16
CA ARG A 136 -17.11 -1.11 3.40
C ARG A 136 -16.66 -2.55 3.30
N ALA A 137 -16.98 -3.34 4.32
CA ALA A 137 -16.62 -4.75 4.37
C ALA A 137 -17.87 -5.62 4.45
N LEU A 138 -17.78 -6.83 3.91
CA LEU A 138 -18.79 -7.87 3.98
C LEU A 138 -18.12 -9.23 4.13
N THR A 139 -18.54 -10.02 5.12
CA THR A 139 -18.12 -11.42 5.25
C THR A 139 -18.95 -12.30 4.31
N LEU A 140 -18.29 -12.95 3.34
CA LEU A 140 -18.96 -13.89 2.43
C LEU A 140 -19.33 -15.18 3.16
N LYS A 141 -20.57 -15.62 3.01
CA LYS A 141 -21.06 -16.88 3.59
C LYS A 141 -21.12 -17.98 2.53
N THR A 142 -20.53 -19.13 2.82
CA THR A 142 -20.71 -20.35 2.06
C THR A 142 -21.90 -21.15 2.64
N GLY A 143 -23.12 -20.91 2.14
CA GLY A 143 -24.31 -21.64 2.61
C GLY A 143 -25.59 -21.13 1.94
N THR A 144 -26.62 -21.97 1.91
CA THR A 144 -27.81 -21.86 1.06
C THR A 144 -28.93 -20.94 1.58
N ASP A 145 -28.64 -19.92 2.40
CA ASP A 145 -29.70 -18.99 2.83
C ASP A 145 -29.29 -17.52 2.76
N PRO A 146 -29.87 -16.70 1.85
CA PRO A 146 -29.45 -15.33 1.58
C PRO A 146 -30.05 -14.27 2.55
N THR A 147 -30.74 -14.63 3.65
CA THR A 147 -31.57 -13.69 4.40
C THR A 147 -30.94 -13.05 5.63
N GLU A 148 -29.69 -13.35 6.02
CA GLU A 148 -29.03 -12.65 7.13
C GLU A 148 -27.61 -12.17 6.73
N SER A 149 -27.53 -10.94 6.23
CA SER A 149 -26.26 -10.22 6.04
C SER A 149 -26.15 -9.12 7.11
N THR A 150 -25.22 -9.27 8.05
CA THR A 150 -24.87 -8.20 8.99
C THR A 150 -23.72 -7.37 8.41
N ALA A 151 -24.03 -6.17 7.96
CA ALA A 151 -23.04 -5.17 7.57
C ALA A 151 -22.33 -4.63 8.83
N ILE A 152 -21.01 -4.76 8.90
CA ILE A 152 -20.20 -4.11 9.92
C ILE A 152 -19.82 -2.73 9.39
N THR A 153 -20.46 -1.68 9.93
CA THR A 153 -20.07 -0.29 9.67
C THR A 153 -19.01 0.13 10.68
N SER A 154 -17.79 0.37 10.24
CA SER A 154 -16.81 1.13 11.01
C SER A 154 -17.02 2.62 10.74
N SER A 155 -17.51 3.35 11.75
CA SER A 155 -17.65 4.80 11.74
C SER A 155 -16.39 5.45 12.32
N PRO A 156 -15.95 6.62 11.82
CA PRO A 156 -14.81 7.30 12.41
C PRO A 156 -15.16 7.85 13.80
N ALA A 157 -14.22 7.73 14.73
CA ALA A 157 -14.34 8.19 16.10
C ALA A 157 -14.53 9.71 16.16
N ALA A 158 -15.72 10.15 16.60
CA ALA A 158 -15.95 11.49 17.09
C ALA A 158 -15.90 11.48 18.62
N SER A 159 -14.98 12.28 19.16
CA SER A 159 -14.85 12.65 20.57
C SER A 159 -16.11 13.37 21.05
N ALA A 160 -16.66 12.96 22.21
CA ALA A 160 -17.26 13.87 23.18
C ALA A 160 -17.62 13.12 24.48
N ASN A 161 -17.00 13.46 25.45
CA ASN A 161 -17.14 13.84 26.84
C ASN A 161 -18.44 13.50 27.60
N GLU A 162 -18.17 12.89 28.78
CA GLU A 162 -18.77 13.02 30.13
C GLU A 162 -20.24 12.77 30.40
N GLY A 163 -20.41 11.98 31.45
CA GLY A 163 -21.52 12.10 32.39
C GLY A 163 -22.01 10.82 33.06
N SER A 164 -21.30 10.41 34.07
CA SER A 164 -21.70 9.85 35.37
C SER A 164 -23.03 9.09 35.57
N THR A 165 -22.89 8.07 36.34
CA THR A 165 -23.53 7.56 37.54
C THR A 165 -24.37 6.31 37.44
N GLU A 166 -23.84 5.38 38.24
CA GLU A 166 -24.46 4.50 39.24
C GLU A 166 -25.45 3.40 38.84
N GLU A 167 -24.99 2.34 39.20
CA GLU A 167 -25.26 1.27 40.20
C GLU A 167 -26.33 0.25 39.78
N ALA A 168 -26.05 -0.91 39.91
CA ALA A 168 -26.12 -1.95 40.91
C ALA A 168 -26.49 -3.32 40.36
N SER A 169 -25.62 -4.23 40.68
CA SER A 169 -25.89 -5.45 41.44
C SER A 169 -26.62 -6.61 40.80
N ALA A 170 -25.88 -7.64 40.78
CA ALA A 170 -26.06 -8.94 41.44
C ALA A 170 -26.68 -10.10 40.66
N ASN A 171 -25.83 -11.02 40.48
CA ASN A 171 -25.87 -12.36 41.08
C ASN A 171 -26.36 -13.54 40.27
N SER A 172 -25.44 -14.48 40.16
CA SER A 172 -25.62 -15.92 40.48
C SER A 172 -26.39 -16.75 39.47
N SER A 173 -25.89 -17.82 38.92
CA SER A 173 -25.22 -18.99 39.49
C SER A 173 -25.00 -20.05 38.41
N VAL A 174 -23.86 -20.73 38.48
CA VAL A 174 -23.62 -22.06 37.88
C VAL A 174 -24.37 -23.11 38.73
N PRO A 175 -24.77 -24.25 38.20
CA PRO A 175 -23.97 -25.46 38.23
C PRO A 175 -24.19 -26.41 37.01
N ARG A 176 -23.14 -26.98 36.47
CA ARG A 176 -22.43 -28.27 36.67
C ARG A 176 -23.25 -29.55 36.69
N SER A 177 -22.71 -30.50 35.91
CA SER A 177 -22.79 -31.99 35.97
C SER A 177 -23.98 -32.63 35.24
N SER A 178 -23.89 -33.76 34.69
CA SER A 178 -22.95 -34.89 34.64
C SER A 178 -23.43 -35.92 33.63
N GLU A 179 -22.47 -36.55 32.97
CA GLU A 179 -22.30 -38.01 32.82
C GLU A 179 -23.36 -38.90 32.20
N GLU A 180 -22.82 -39.71 31.29
CA GLU A 180 -23.01 -41.16 31.06
C GLU A 180 -24.29 -41.57 30.29
N THR A 181 -24.29 -42.55 29.41
CA THR A 181 -23.57 -43.81 29.21
C THR A 181 -24.05 -44.46 27.92
N VAL A 182 -23.08 -45.08 27.20
CA VAL A 182 -23.12 -46.36 26.51
C VAL A 182 -24.45 -47.04 26.20
N ALA A 183 -24.64 -47.45 24.93
CA ALA A 183 -24.96 -48.88 24.61
C ALA A 183 -24.90 -49.15 23.09
N SER A 184 -24.00 -50.02 22.75
CA SER A 184 -23.91 -51.00 21.70
C SER A 184 -25.22 -51.78 21.45
N THR A 185 -25.52 -52.08 20.17
CA THR A 185 -25.95 -53.43 19.74
C THR A 185 -25.96 -53.63 18.23
N THR A 186 -25.11 -54.46 17.80
CA THR A 186 -25.00 -55.58 16.84
C THR A 186 -26.21 -56.00 15.99
N LYS A 187 -25.83 -56.32 14.73
CA LYS A 187 -26.25 -57.41 13.83
C LYS A 187 -27.52 -57.24 12.99
N ALA A 188 -27.38 -57.39 11.68
CA ALA A 188 -27.62 -58.66 11.01
C ALA A 188 -27.15 -58.61 9.53
N ILE A 189 -26.56 -59.71 9.15
CA ILE A 189 -26.14 -60.15 7.84
C ILE A 189 -27.37 -60.58 7.01
N GLU A 190 -27.42 -60.20 5.72
CA GLU A 190 -27.93 -61.13 4.70
C GLU A 190 -27.33 -60.90 3.33
N SER A 191 -26.90 -61.99 2.76
CA SER A 191 -26.19 -62.20 1.52
C SER A 191 -27.11 -62.40 0.31
N LYS A 192 -26.53 -62.24 -0.86
CA LYS A 192 -26.81 -62.71 -2.24
C LYS A 192 -27.42 -61.68 -3.16
N THR A 193 -26.79 -61.40 -4.30
CA THR A 193 -26.72 -62.31 -5.43
C THR A 193 -25.66 -61.82 -6.44
N THR A 194 -24.87 -62.72 -6.95
CA THR A 194 -23.86 -62.59 -8.00
C THR A 194 -24.55 -62.33 -9.35
N GLU A 195 -24.23 -61.20 -9.99
CA GLU A 195 -24.32 -61.06 -11.45
C GLU A 195 -22.94 -60.80 -12.01
N SER A 196 -22.41 -61.81 -12.70
CA SER A 196 -21.18 -61.79 -13.47
C SER A 196 -21.41 -60.98 -14.74
N THR A 197 -21.01 -59.71 -14.71
CA THR A 197 -20.76 -58.94 -15.92
C THR A 197 -19.25 -59.01 -16.20
N THR A 198 -18.89 -59.69 -17.25
CA THR A 198 -17.55 -59.67 -17.86
C THR A 198 -17.20 -58.24 -18.24
N VAL A 199 -16.53 -57.53 -17.33
CA VAL A 199 -15.86 -56.26 -17.61
C VAL A 199 -14.62 -56.62 -18.43
N LYS A 200 -14.57 -56.21 -19.71
CA LYS A 200 -13.33 -56.14 -20.48
C LYS A 200 -12.31 -55.41 -19.60
N PRO A 201 -11.07 -55.89 -19.48
CA PRO A 201 -10.05 -55.14 -18.79
C PRO A 201 -9.88 -53.81 -19.51
N ARG A 202 -10.27 -52.72 -18.85
CA ARG A 202 -9.92 -51.35 -19.23
C ARG A 202 -8.41 -51.32 -19.01
N VAL A 203 -7.62 -51.15 -20.07
CA VAL A 203 -6.20 -50.82 -19.94
C VAL A 203 -6.17 -49.59 -19.08
N ALA A 204 -5.71 -49.73 -17.86
CA ALA A 204 -5.52 -48.59 -16.97
C ALA A 204 -4.47 -47.69 -17.65
N GLY A 205 -4.83 -46.44 -17.92
CA GLY A 205 -3.87 -45.44 -18.38
C GLY A 205 -2.77 -45.19 -17.33
N PRO A 206 -1.82 -44.31 -17.61
CA PRO A 206 -0.82 -43.89 -16.64
C PRO A 206 -1.47 -43.51 -15.30
N THR A 207 -0.89 -43.94 -14.19
CA THR A 207 -1.40 -43.75 -12.83
C THR A 207 -0.44 -42.83 -12.07
N ASP A 208 -0.96 -41.96 -11.21
CA ASP A 208 -0.18 -41.25 -10.22
C ASP A 208 0.30 -42.24 -9.17
N ILE A 209 1.61 -42.35 -8.99
CA ILE A 209 2.19 -43.31 -8.03
C ILE A 209 1.98 -42.86 -6.58
N SER A 210 1.58 -41.64 -6.33
CA SER A 210 1.15 -41.17 -4.99
C SER A 210 0.05 -42.07 -4.41
N ASP A 211 -0.80 -42.69 -5.28
CA ASP A 211 -1.83 -43.65 -4.89
C ASP A 211 -1.26 -45.00 -4.39
N TYR A 212 0.04 -45.27 -4.60
CA TYR A 212 0.70 -46.52 -4.21
C TYR A 212 1.43 -46.44 -2.87
N PHE A 213 1.63 -45.23 -2.33
CA PHE A 213 2.28 -45.07 -1.03
C PHE A 213 1.43 -45.65 0.09
N THR A 214 2.08 -46.36 1.00
CA THR A 214 1.45 -46.93 2.18
C THR A 214 2.20 -46.49 3.43
N GLY A 215 1.52 -45.83 4.35
CA GLY A 215 2.14 -45.35 5.59
C GLY A 215 2.32 -43.81 5.61
N ASP A 216 3.39 -43.36 6.19
CA ASP A 216 3.66 -41.92 6.37
C ASP A 216 4.46 -41.31 5.20
N GLU A 217 5.03 -42.16 4.33
CA GLU A 217 5.73 -41.70 3.12
C GLU A 217 4.73 -41.26 2.06
N THR A 218 4.91 -40.06 1.51
CA THR A 218 3.99 -39.46 0.52
C THR A 218 4.72 -38.86 -0.68
N THR A 219 6.05 -39.01 -0.75
CA THR A 219 6.91 -38.40 -1.78
C THR A 219 8.03 -39.32 -2.18
N ILE A 220 8.57 -39.14 -3.38
CA ILE A 220 9.81 -39.80 -3.87
C ILE A 220 11.02 -38.86 -3.75
N ILE A 221 10.86 -37.67 -3.27
CA ILE A 221 11.98 -36.74 -3.04
C ILE A 221 12.63 -37.13 -1.72
N ASP A 222 13.83 -37.68 -1.77
CA ASP A 222 14.56 -38.10 -0.57
C ASP A 222 14.99 -36.90 0.26
N ASN A 223 15.74 -36.01 -0.36
CA ASN A 223 16.28 -34.82 0.24
C ASN A 223 16.69 -33.80 -0.84
N PHE A 224 17.24 -32.65 -0.41
CA PHE A 224 17.89 -31.69 -1.27
C PHE A 224 19.16 -31.17 -0.60
N GLU A 225 20.13 -30.75 -1.43
CA GLU A 225 21.34 -30.05 -0.97
C GLU A 225 21.04 -28.62 -0.56
N ASP A 226 21.95 -28.00 0.22
CA ASP A 226 21.84 -26.57 0.53
C ASP A 226 21.67 -25.75 -0.75
N PRO A 227 20.60 -24.92 -0.89
CA PRO A 227 20.34 -24.18 -2.11
C PRO A 227 21.46 -23.21 -2.46
N ILE A 228 21.76 -23.07 -3.76
CA ILE A 228 22.73 -22.12 -4.26
C ILE A 228 21.98 -20.86 -4.70
N TYR A 229 22.41 -19.71 -4.19
CA TYR A 229 21.81 -18.41 -4.49
C TYR A 229 22.66 -17.65 -5.49
N LEU A 230 22.04 -17.15 -6.55
CA LEU A 230 22.70 -16.44 -7.63
C LEU A 230 22.07 -15.04 -7.86
N ASN A 231 22.90 -14.04 -8.03
CA ASN A 231 22.49 -12.74 -8.53
C ASN A 231 21.96 -12.84 -9.97
N PRO A 232 21.23 -11.85 -10.50
CA PRO A 232 20.74 -11.84 -11.89
C PRO A 232 21.84 -11.98 -12.95
N ASP A 233 23.07 -11.60 -12.62
CA ASP A 233 24.25 -11.74 -13.51
C ASP A 233 24.89 -13.15 -13.44
N GLY A 234 24.33 -14.06 -12.64
CA GLY A 234 24.82 -15.43 -12.43
C GLY A 234 25.98 -15.56 -11.44
N THR A 235 26.38 -14.48 -10.76
CA THR A 235 27.38 -14.54 -9.69
C THR A 235 26.76 -15.03 -8.38
N PRO A 236 27.53 -15.69 -7.49
CA PRO A 236 27.03 -16.10 -6.18
C PRO A 236 26.50 -14.92 -5.37
N ALA A 237 25.27 -15.06 -4.85
CA ALA A 237 24.66 -14.12 -3.95
C ALA A 237 24.95 -14.47 -2.49
N THR A 238 24.94 -13.47 -1.60
CA THR A 238 25.10 -13.65 -0.15
C THR A 238 23.93 -13.01 0.59
N PRO A 239 23.48 -13.62 1.71
CA PRO A 239 22.37 -13.07 2.47
C PRO A 239 22.72 -11.70 3.11
N PRO A 240 21.74 -10.82 3.34
CA PRO A 240 20.34 -10.98 2.93
C PRO A 240 20.15 -10.79 1.42
N TYR A 241 19.12 -11.43 0.84
CA TYR A 241 18.90 -11.45 -0.60
C TYR A 241 17.84 -10.43 -1.03
N LYS A 242 17.82 -10.09 -2.33
CA LYS A 242 16.76 -9.32 -2.98
C LYS A 242 15.77 -10.24 -3.70
N GLU A 243 14.61 -9.72 -4.09
CA GLU A 243 13.55 -10.49 -4.77
C GLU A 243 14.04 -11.20 -6.05
N ASP A 244 14.96 -10.58 -6.77
CA ASP A 244 15.48 -11.03 -8.05
C ASP A 244 16.54 -12.15 -7.96
N VAL A 245 16.82 -12.66 -6.74
CA VAL A 245 17.72 -13.78 -6.53
C VAL A 245 17.18 -15.04 -7.22
N THR A 246 18.05 -15.74 -7.96
CA THR A 246 17.78 -17.08 -8.45
C THR A 246 18.22 -18.10 -7.41
N ILE A 247 17.36 -19.06 -7.11
CA ILE A 247 17.61 -20.15 -6.17
C ILE A 247 17.74 -21.44 -6.97
N HIS A 248 18.93 -22.02 -6.97
CA HIS A 248 19.23 -23.29 -7.63
C HIS A 248 19.11 -24.40 -6.61
N TRP A 249 18.22 -25.36 -6.89
CA TRP A 249 17.93 -26.53 -6.06
C TRP A 249 18.51 -27.77 -6.70
N ASN A 250 19.16 -28.63 -5.90
CA ASN A 250 19.56 -29.98 -6.26
C ASN A 250 18.81 -30.96 -5.38
N PHE A 251 18.01 -31.80 -5.99
CA PHE A 251 17.17 -32.81 -5.33
C PHE A 251 17.70 -34.20 -5.59
N ASN A 252 17.67 -35.05 -4.57
CA ASN A 252 17.81 -36.49 -4.71
C ASN A 252 16.43 -37.13 -4.62
N TRP A 253 16.19 -38.13 -5.44
CA TRP A 253 14.94 -38.86 -5.47
C TRP A 253 15.17 -40.35 -5.55
N SER A 254 14.30 -41.17 -4.93
CA SER A 254 14.27 -42.63 -5.03
C SER A 254 12.84 -43.15 -5.02
N ILE A 255 12.67 -44.36 -5.55
CA ILE A 255 11.36 -45.00 -5.56
C ILE A 255 11.41 -46.16 -4.56
N PRO A 256 10.57 -46.12 -3.49
CA PRO A 256 10.44 -47.26 -2.56
C PRO A 256 10.07 -48.54 -3.28
N GLU A 257 10.66 -49.65 -2.90
CA GLU A 257 10.52 -50.92 -3.63
C GLU A 257 9.07 -51.44 -3.66
N ASP A 258 8.30 -51.22 -2.60
CA ASP A 258 6.89 -51.62 -2.52
C ASP A 258 5.99 -50.78 -3.45
N VAL A 259 6.36 -49.49 -3.70
CA VAL A 259 5.73 -48.60 -4.70
C VAL A 259 6.14 -49.10 -6.10
N ARG A 260 7.45 -49.32 -6.33
CA ARG A 260 8.01 -49.77 -7.60
C ARG A 260 7.35 -51.07 -8.12
N GLU A 261 7.12 -52.05 -7.24
CA GLU A 261 6.48 -53.34 -7.61
C GLU A 261 5.06 -53.16 -8.18
N GLN A 262 4.40 -52.06 -7.91
CA GLN A 262 3.05 -51.71 -8.40
C GLN A 262 3.07 -50.92 -9.71
N MET A 263 4.23 -50.33 -10.07
CA MET A 263 4.36 -49.37 -11.18
C MET A 263 4.41 -50.06 -12.55
N LYS A 264 4.08 -49.27 -13.57
CA LYS A 264 4.15 -49.62 -15.00
C LYS A 264 4.79 -48.44 -15.77
N ALA A 265 5.33 -48.75 -16.93
CA ALA A 265 5.79 -47.73 -17.84
C ALA A 265 4.67 -46.71 -18.15
N GLY A 266 4.99 -45.44 -18.06
CA GLY A 266 4.07 -44.34 -18.22
C GLY A 266 3.44 -43.83 -16.92
N ASP A 267 3.56 -44.56 -15.80
CA ASP A 267 3.13 -44.05 -14.50
C ASP A 267 3.97 -42.82 -14.12
N TYR A 268 3.42 -41.97 -13.27
CA TYR A 268 4.01 -40.65 -12.98
C TYR A 268 3.88 -40.30 -11.52
N PHE A 269 4.74 -39.39 -11.06
CA PHE A 269 4.66 -38.70 -9.79
C PHE A 269 4.59 -37.20 -10.02
N GLU A 270 3.73 -36.49 -9.30
CA GLU A 270 3.64 -35.02 -9.32
C GLU A 270 3.81 -34.44 -7.92
N PHE A 271 4.58 -33.36 -7.81
CA PHE A 271 4.58 -32.54 -6.64
C PHE A 271 4.50 -31.06 -7.03
N GLN A 272 3.96 -30.24 -6.12
CA GLN A 272 3.82 -28.83 -6.29
C GLN A 272 4.91 -28.10 -5.53
N LEU A 273 5.65 -27.20 -6.21
CA LEU A 273 6.54 -26.28 -5.51
C LEU A 273 5.75 -25.41 -4.53
N PRO A 274 6.34 -25.05 -3.37
CA PRO A 274 5.73 -24.09 -2.46
C PRO A 274 5.28 -22.81 -3.16
N GLY A 275 4.12 -22.26 -2.81
CA GLY A 275 3.50 -21.14 -3.52
C GLY A 275 4.32 -19.84 -3.54
N ASN A 276 5.30 -19.73 -2.64
CA ASN A 276 6.27 -18.63 -2.58
C ASN A 276 7.50 -18.82 -3.48
N LEU A 277 7.54 -19.93 -4.26
CA LEU A 277 8.53 -20.18 -5.30
C LEU A 277 7.86 -20.28 -6.67
N LYS A 278 8.56 -19.82 -7.69
CA LYS A 278 8.20 -20.06 -9.11
C LYS A 278 9.42 -20.55 -9.87
N PRO A 279 9.25 -21.51 -10.81
CA PRO A 279 10.33 -21.87 -11.69
C PRO A 279 10.75 -20.68 -12.55
N ASN A 280 12.06 -20.52 -12.79
CA ASN A 280 12.55 -19.44 -13.66
C ASN A 280 12.02 -19.56 -15.09
N LYS A 281 11.79 -20.80 -15.52
CA LYS A 281 11.16 -21.14 -16.81
C LYS A 281 10.57 -22.55 -16.77
N PRO A 282 9.51 -22.82 -17.51
CA PRO A 282 9.09 -24.19 -17.79
C PRO A 282 10.23 -24.99 -18.42
N GLY A 283 10.32 -26.26 -18.09
CA GLY A 283 11.41 -27.09 -18.56
C GLY A 283 11.07 -28.58 -18.62
N SER A 284 11.96 -29.33 -19.16
CA SER A 284 11.92 -30.80 -19.13
C SER A 284 13.32 -31.38 -19.27
N GLY A 285 13.53 -32.56 -18.72
CA GLY A 285 14.78 -33.27 -18.83
C GLY A 285 14.59 -34.75 -18.58
N ASP A 286 15.68 -35.50 -18.66
CA ASP A 286 15.70 -36.94 -18.37
C ASP A 286 15.92 -37.17 -16.87
N LEU A 287 15.24 -38.16 -16.30
CA LEU A 287 15.49 -38.67 -14.97
C LEU A 287 16.62 -39.70 -15.06
N VAL A 288 17.78 -39.35 -14.53
CA VAL A 288 19.00 -40.16 -14.67
C VAL A 288 19.59 -40.52 -13.31
N ASP A 289 20.25 -41.66 -13.22
CA ASP A 289 21.12 -42.01 -12.09
C ASP A 289 22.56 -41.52 -12.32
N ALA A 290 23.44 -41.75 -11.34
CA ALA A 290 24.86 -41.39 -11.40
C ALA A 290 25.62 -42.09 -12.55
N GLU A 291 25.15 -43.21 -13.03
CA GLU A 291 25.71 -44.01 -14.14
C GLU A 291 25.20 -43.53 -15.51
N GLY A 292 24.22 -42.60 -15.54
CA GLY A 292 23.59 -42.05 -16.75
C GLY A 292 22.48 -42.94 -17.32
N ASN A 293 21.91 -43.83 -16.53
CA ASN A 293 20.73 -44.59 -16.94
C ASN A 293 19.48 -43.72 -16.87
N VAL A 294 18.69 -43.75 -17.94
CA VAL A 294 17.46 -42.93 -18.02
C VAL A 294 16.25 -43.72 -17.55
N TYR A 295 15.61 -43.34 -16.47
CA TYR A 295 14.41 -43.97 -15.89
C TYR A 295 13.11 -43.28 -16.30
N GLY A 296 13.18 -42.14 -16.93
CA GLY A 296 12.02 -41.37 -17.35
C GLY A 296 12.37 -39.96 -17.75
N THR A 297 11.38 -39.11 -17.71
CA THR A 297 11.53 -37.64 -17.95
C THR A 297 10.82 -36.86 -16.88
N TYR A 298 11.35 -35.70 -16.56
CA TYR A 298 10.61 -34.72 -15.77
C TYR A 298 10.13 -33.56 -16.63
N THR A 299 9.04 -32.91 -16.20
CA THR A 299 8.56 -31.66 -16.74
C THR A 299 8.25 -30.68 -15.60
N ILE A 300 8.54 -29.40 -15.82
CA ILE A 300 8.25 -28.31 -14.89
C ILE A 300 7.34 -27.34 -15.61
N SER A 301 6.15 -27.07 -15.07
CA SER A 301 5.18 -26.14 -15.63
C SER A 301 5.29 -24.75 -14.98
N GLU A 302 4.70 -23.73 -15.61
CA GLU A 302 4.74 -22.32 -15.14
C GLU A 302 4.09 -22.12 -13.76
N ASP A 303 3.13 -22.98 -13.39
CA ASP A 303 2.45 -22.97 -12.09
C ASP A 303 3.26 -23.64 -10.97
N GLY A 304 4.45 -24.16 -11.28
CA GLY A 304 5.31 -24.83 -10.32
C GLY A 304 5.01 -26.32 -10.11
N THR A 305 4.15 -26.92 -10.93
CA THR A 305 3.98 -28.38 -10.93
C THR A 305 5.20 -29.05 -11.53
N VAL A 306 5.83 -29.95 -10.79
CA VAL A 306 6.92 -30.83 -11.25
C VAL A 306 6.38 -32.22 -11.39
N ARG A 307 6.48 -32.78 -12.62
CA ARG A 307 5.97 -34.10 -12.94
C ARG A 307 7.09 -35.02 -13.46
N PHE A 308 7.27 -36.16 -12.82
CA PHE A 308 8.12 -37.25 -13.27
C PHE A 308 7.26 -38.25 -14.01
N THR A 309 7.70 -38.70 -15.18
CA THR A 309 7.04 -39.77 -15.96
C THR A 309 8.04 -40.89 -16.24
N PHE A 310 7.74 -42.09 -15.76
CA PHE A 310 8.68 -43.19 -15.74
C PHE A 310 8.59 -44.06 -17.00
N ASN A 311 9.72 -44.59 -17.44
CA ASN A 311 9.82 -45.45 -18.62
C ASN A 311 9.79 -46.97 -18.25
N GLU A 312 10.05 -47.85 -19.22
CA GLU A 312 9.98 -49.32 -19.04
C GLU A 312 11.04 -49.89 -18.08
N ARG A 313 12.14 -49.16 -17.81
CA ARG A 313 13.19 -49.63 -16.89
C ARG A 313 12.68 -49.79 -15.46
N ILE A 314 11.68 -49.02 -15.09
CA ILE A 314 11.04 -49.09 -13.76
C ILE A 314 10.54 -50.50 -13.42
N THR A 315 10.20 -51.29 -14.44
CA THR A 315 9.65 -52.65 -14.24
C THR A 315 10.70 -53.76 -14.25
N SER A 316 11.92 -53.46 -14.65
CA SER A 316 12.99 -54.43 -14.86
C SER A 316 14.19 -54.28 -13.94
N GLU A 317 14.32 -53.13 -13.28
CA GLU A 317 15.44 -52.81 -12.40
C GLU A 317 14.94 -52.53 -10.97
N SER A 318 15.80 -52.67 -9.98
CA SER A 318 15.54 -52.37 -8.57
C SER A 318 16.51 -51.28 -8.11
N ASP A 319 16.26 -50.71 -6.94
CA ASP A 319 17.11 -49.66 -6.36
C ASP A 319 17.20 -48.42 -7.28
N ILE A 320 16.03 -47.94 -7.70
CA ILE A 320 15.92 -46.84 -8.65
C ILE A 320 15.97 -45.50 -7.91
N HIS A 321 16.97 -44.72 -8.21
CA HIS A 321 17.23 -43.40 -7.62
C HIS A 321 17.95 -42.51 -8.62
N GLY A 322 18.07 -41.22 -8.30
CA GLY A 322 18.78 -40.26 -9.13
C GLY A 322 18.73 -38.85 -8.54
N ASP A 323 19.17 -37.92 -9.34
CA ASP A 323 19.13 -36.52 -9.00
C ASP A 323 18.42 -35.70 -10.09
N PHE A 324 17.90 -34.55 -9.73
CA PHE A 324 17.46 -33.54 -10.68
C PHE A 324 17.63 -32.14 -10.06
N SER A 325 17.77 -31.12 -10.91
CA SER A 325 17.90 -29.75 -10.45
C SER A 325 16.93 -28.83 -11.15
N LEU A 326 16.57 -27.74 -10.46
CA LEU A 326 15.77 -26.67 -11.03
C LEU A 326 16.14 -25.32 -10.44
N ASP A 327 15.93 -24.28 -11.25
CA ASP A 327 16.07 -22.88 -10.83
C ASP A 327 14.70 -22.30 -10.54
N THR A 328 14.59 -21.62 -9.40
CA THR A 328 13.40 -20.89 -9.00
C THR A 328 13.75 -19.43 -8.68
N HIS A 329 12.72 -18.60 -8.65
CA HIS A 329 12.75 -17.28 -8.06
C HIS A 329 11.63 -17.13 -7.03
N LEU A 330 11.71 -16.08 -6.22
CA LEU A 330 10.70 -15.78 -5.20
C LEU A 330 9.42 -15.28 -5.84
N ASN A 331 8.29 -15.64 -5.24
CA ASN A 331 6.96 -15.23 -5.68
C ASN A 331 6.21 -14.54 -4.53
N ASP A 332 6.11 -13.22 -4.59
CA ASP A 332 5.38 -12.40 -3.60
C ASP A 332 3.91 -12.16 -4.00
N SER A 333 3.26 -13.15 -4.61
CA SER A 333 1.85 -13.01 -5.03
C SER A 333 0.89 -12.81 -3.85
N ASP A 334 1.30 -13.18 -2.65
CA ASP A 334 0.56 -12.96 -1.40
C ASP A 334 0.89 -11.62 -0.72
N GLY A 335 1.81 -10.84 -1.28
CA GLY A 335 2.20 -9.53 -0.78
C GLY A 335 2.88 -9.57 0.58
N ARG A 336 3.67 -10.61 0.86
CA ARG A 336 4.39 -10.82 2.12
C ARG A 336 5.41 -9.71 2.40
N GLY A 337 6.11 -9.25 1.35
CA GLY A 337 7.18 -8.26 1.44
C GLY A 337 8.48 -8.79 2.05
N PRO A 338 9.41 -7.88 2.44
CA PRO A 338 10.70 -8.24 3.03
C PRO A 338 10.59 -8.95 4.37
N GLY A 339 11.58 -9.79 4.68
CA GLY A 339 11.66 -10.57 5.91
C GLY A 339 12.16 -11.99 5.65
N ASP A 340 12.04 -12.87 6.65
CA ASP A 340 12.44 -14.26 6.54
C ASP A 340 11.36 -15.07 5.79
N TRP A 341 11.72 -15.57 4.62
CA TRP A 341 10.86 -16.45 3.83
C TRP A 341 11.16 -17.91 4.16
N VAL A 342 10.16 -18.60 4.67
CA VAL A 342 10.25 -20.01 5.06
C VAL A 342 9.76 -20.85 3.90
N ILE A 343 10.66 -21.68 3.35
CA ILE A 343 10.41 -22.61 2.24
C ILE A 343 10.40 -24.01 2.82
N ASP A 344 9.26 -24.67 2.77
CA ASP A 344 9.06 -26.02 3.24
C ASP A 344 8.78 -26.92 2.03
N ILE A 345 9.73 -27.82 1.72
CA ILE A 345 9.62 -28.78 0.62
C ILE A 345 9.48 -30.17 1.23
N PRO A 346 8.38 -30.89 0.96
CA PRO A 346 8.20 -32.24 1.48
C PRO A 346 9.26 -33.19 0.93
N THR A 347 9.98 -33.84 1.83
CA THR A 347 11.02 -34.84 1.55
C THR A 347 10.79 -36.11 2.39
N GLN A 348 11.38 -37.25 1.98
CA GLN A 348 11.35 -38.46 2.80
C GLN A 348 12.17 -38.29 4.09
N GLU A 349 13.30 -37.61 4.00
CA GLU A 349 14.05 -37.15 5.17
C GLU A 349 13.34 -35.96 5.81
N ASP A 350 13.21 -35.96 7.14
CA ASP A 350 12.61 -34.85 7.89
C ASP A 350 13.60 -33.67 7.96
N LEU A 351 13.72 -32.91 6.85
CA LEU A 351 14.60 -31.76 6.74
C LEU A 351 13.93 -30.50 7.31
N PRO A 352 14.71 -29.62 7.98
CA PRO A 352 14.16 -28.34 8.42
C PRO A 352 13.83 -27.45 7.21
N PRO A 353 12.79 -26.60 7.29
CA PRO A 353 12.51 -25.62 6.26
C PRO A 353 13.70 -24.70 5.98
N VAL A 354 13.89 -24.32 4.73
CA VAL A 354 14.91 -23.35 4.31
C VAL A 354 14.42 -21.94 4.62
N VAL A 355 15.20 -21.16 5.37
CA VAL A 355 14.89 -19.77 5.70
C VAL A 355 15.73 -18.84 4.82
N ILE A 356 15.06 -18.01 4.04
CA ILE A 356 15.67 -17.08 3.08
C ILE A 356 15.41 -15.65 3.55
N PRO A 357 16.42 -14.93 4.09
CA PRO A 357 16.26 -13.54 4.52
C PRO A 357 16.22 -12.61 3.31
N ILE A 358 15.08 -11.94 3.10
CA ILE A 358 14.83 -11.04 1.96
C ILE A 358 14.77 -9.59 2.44
N VAL A 359 15.46 -8.70 1.71
CA VAL A 359 15.46 -7.26 1.96
C VAL A 359 14.92 -6.50 0.75
N PRO A 360 14.45 -5.25 0.93
CA PRO A 360 14.00 -4.41 -0.17
C PRO A 360 15.10 -4.11 -1.19
N ASP A 361 14.75 -3.97 -2.47
CA ASP A 361 15.69 -3.54 -3.52
C ASP A 361 15.92 -2.03 -3.49
N THR A 362 16.51 -1.56 -2.42
CA THR A 362 16.93 -0.15 -2.26
C THR A 362 18.19 -0.06 -1.40
N GLU A 363 18.96 0.99 -1.63
CA GLU A 363 20.08 1.37 -0.76
C GLU A 363 19.73 2.58 0.12
N GLN A 364 18.48 3.08 0.03
CA GLN A 364 18.02 4.24 0.77
C GLN A 364 18.02 3.96 2.26
N GLN A 365 18.70 4.79 3.03
CA GLN A 365 18.79 4.64 4.48
C GLN A 365 18.29 5.84 5.25
N ILE A 366 18.16 7.00 4.63
CA ILE A 366 17.53 8.19 5.20
C ILE A 366 16.91 9.02 4.09
N ASP A 367 15.68 9.48 4.30
CA ASP A 367 14.97 10.47 3.47
C ASP A 367 14.31 11.49 4.36
N LYS A 368 14.13 12.73 3.85
CA LYS A 368 13.54 13.80 4.62
C LYS A 368 12.61 14.64 3.77
N GLN A 369 11.44 14.96 4.33
CA GLN A 369 10.43 15.80 3.70
C GLN A 369 9.82 16.76 4.72
N GLY A 370 9.13 17.79 4.23
CA GLY A 370 8.41 18.72 5.08
C GLY A 370 7.12 19.20 4.41
N HIS A 371 6.10 19.50 5.20
CA HIS A 371 4.88 20.12 4.72
C HIS A 371 4.31 21.08 5.77
N PHE A 372 3.62 22.10 5.32
CA PHE A 372 2.99 23.10 6.18
C PHE A 372 1.61 22.63 6.66
N ASP A 373 1.19 23.19 7.81
CA ASP A 373 -0.16 23.04 8.34
C ASP A 373 -1.22 23.68 7.43
N ARG A 374 -0.84 24.75 6.70
CA ARG A 374 -1.71 25.48 5.77
C ARG A 374 -0.90 26.33 4.78
N THR A 375 -1.58 26.88 3.78
CA THR A 375 -1.06 27.89 2.86
C THR A 375 -2.17 28.91 2.57
N PRO A 376 -1.86 30.24 2.47
CA PRO A 376 -0.65 30.92 2.92
C PRO A 376 -0.55 30.98 4.44
N ASN A 377 0.48 31.66 4.93
CA ASN A 377 0.69 31.97 6.34
C ASN A 377 0.74 30.72 7.25
N PRO A 378 1.59 29.72 6.96
CA PRO A 378 1.71 28.57 7.84
C PRO A 378 2.26 28.96 9.21
N SER A 379 1.78 28.29 10.25
CA SER A 379 2.22 28.44 11.63
C SER A 379 3.04 27.27 12.14
N ALA A 380 3.01 26.16 11.40
CA ALA A 380 3.68 24.94 11.77
C ALA A 380 4.23 24.20 10.52
N ILE A 381 5.26 23.38 10.77
CA ILE A 381 5.79 22.46 9.76
C ILE A 381 5.79 21.06 10.38
N THR A 382 5.25 20.10 9.64
CA THR A 382 5.47 18.69 9.90
C THR A 382 6.65 18.22 9.06
N TRP A 383 7.70 17.71 9.72
CA TRP A 383 8.84 17.11 9.07
C TRP A 383 8.78 15.59 9.20
N THR A 384 8.96 14.90 8.10
CA THR A 384 9.06 13.44 8.06
C THR A 384 10.49 13.04 7.79
N VAL A 385 11.01 12.08 8.57
CA VAL A 385 12.31 11.46 8.34
C VAL A 385 12.11 9.96 8.28
N ASP A 386 12.30 9.38 7.10
CA ASP A 386 12.24 7.94 6.88
C ASP A 386 13.65 7.36 6.98
N ILE A 387 13.83 6.36 7.83
CA ILE A 387 15.14 5.76 8.06
C ILE A 387 15.14 4.26 7.80
N ASN A 388 16.31 3.77 7.37
CA ASN A 388 16.60 2.34 7.17
C ASN A 388 15.64 1.64 6.22
N GLN A 389 15.22 2.29 5.13
CA GLN A 389 14.37 1.67 4.10
C GLN A 389 15.03 0.45 3.45
N ALA A 390 16.37 0.39 3.43
CA ALA A 390 17.14 -0.77 2.99
C ALA A 390 17.15 -1.94 3.98
N MET A 391 16.50 -1.80 5.14
CA MET A 391 16.38 -2.81 6.20
C MET A 391 17.72 -3.44 6.61
N LYS A 392 18.78 -2.62 6.69
CA LYS A 392 20.10 -3.03 7.18
C LYS A 392 20.11 -3.14 8.70
N ASP A 393 20.93 -4.04 9.23
CA ASP A 393 21.11 -4.16 10.67
C ASP A 393 21.69 -2.87 11.28
N GLN A 394 21.01 -2.34 12.28
CA GLN A 394 21.37 -1.12 13.01
C GLN A 394 21.33 -1.39 14.51
N THR A 395 22.31 -0.86 15.24
CA THR A 395 22.29 -0.87 16.70
C THR A 395 22.12 0.54 17.23
N ASN A 396 21.05 0.78 18.00
CA ASN A 396 20.68 2.09 18.54
C ASN A 396 20.65 3.20 17.49
N PRO A 397 19.92 3.04 16.35
CA PRO A 397 19.87 4.08 15.33
C PRO A 397 19.34 5.39 15.90
N THR A 398 20.09 6.47 15.65
CA THR A 398 19.84 7.80 16.20
C THR A 398 19.69 8.82 15.09
N VAL A 399 18.56 9.55 15.08
CA VAL A 399 18.34 10.70 14.21
C VAL A 399 18.63 11.98 14.98
N THR A 400 19.57 12.77 14.48
CA THR A 400 19.92 14.09 15.01
C THR A 400 19.40 15.17 14.07
N GLU A 401 18.63 16.13 14.63
CA GLU A 401 17.97 17.19 13.88
C GLU A 401 18.72 18.54 14.00
N THR A 402 18.79 19.26 12.89
CA THR A 402 19.24 20.67 12.86
C THR A 402 18.11 21.53 12.31
N TRP A 403 17.34 22.12 13.22
CA TRP A 403 16.15 22.89 12.90
C TRP A 403 16.47 24.20 12.16
N PRO A 404 15.64 24.63 11.19
CA PRO A 404 15.73 25.94 10.57
C PRO A 404 15.60 27.08 11.60
N THR A 405 16.19 28.22 11.30
CA THR A 405 15.97 29.44 12.10
C THR A 405 14.48 29.76 12.16
N GLY A 406 13.97 30.08 13.36
CA GLY A 406 12.55 30.36 13.58
C GLY A 406 11.68 29.10 13.66
N ASN A 407 12.26 27.91 13.69
CA ASN A 407 11.51 26.67 13.83
C ASN A 407 11.76 26.08 15.23
N THR A 408 10.71 25.74 15.95
CA THR A 408 10.79 25.22 17.31
C THR A 408 10.17 23.83 17.39
N PHE A 409 10.96 22.83 17.82
CA PHE A 409 10.49 21.47 18.06
C PHE A 409 9.39 21.40 19.11
N LYS A 410 8.35 20.61 18.86
CA LYS A 410 7.22 20.38 19.77
C LYS A 410 7.09 18.93 20.19
N SER A 411 7.03 18.03 19.24
CA SER A 411 6.84 16.60 19.47
C SER A 411 7.33 15.78 18.29
N VAL A 412 7.54 14.50 18.54
CA VAL A 412 7.81 13.51 17.51
C VAL A 412 7.01 12.25 17.80
N LYS A 413 6.56 11.59 16.75
CA LYS A 413 6.03 10.23 16.74
C LYS A 413 6.91 9.37 15.86
N VAL A 414 7.07 8.11 16.24
CA VAL A 414 7.89 7.15 15.52
C VAL A 414 7.00 5.98 15.11
N TYR A 415 7.07 5.61 13.83
CA TYR A 415 6.29 4.51 13.26
C TYR A 415 7.22 3.49 12.62
N GLU A 416 6.89 2.21 12.70
CA GLU A 416 7.47 1.22 11.80
C GLU A 416 6.96 1.47 10.37
N LEU A 417 7.84 1.30 9.39
CA LEU A 417 7.44 1.30 7.97
C LEU A 417 7.35 -0.13 7.47
N VAL A 418 6.29 -0.42 6.74
CA VAL A 418 6.16 -1.65 5.97
C VAL A 418 6.69 -1.39 4.57
N MET A 419 7.71 -2.15 4.15
CA MET A 419 8.37 -1.98 2.86
C MET A 419 7.82 -2.99 1.84
N ASN A 420 7.78 -2.58 0.57
CA ASN A 420 7.65 -3.50 -0.56
C ASN A 420 9.01 -4.07 -0.94
N LEU A 421 9.02 -5.17 -1.69
CA LEU A 421 10.26 -5.78 -2.21
C LEU A 421 11.02 -4.85 -3.16
N ASP A 422 10.33 -3.99 -3.91
CA ASP A 422 10.91 -3.00 -4.81
C ASP A 422 11.56 -1.79 -4.11
N GLY A 423 11.57 -1.77 -2.77
CA GLY A 423 12.16 -0.71 -1.96
C GLY A 423 11.25 0.49 -1.72
N THR A 424 10.03 0.49 -2.20
CA THR A 424 9.03 1.52 -1.88
C THR A 424 8.37 1.26 -0.53
N ILE A 425 7.83 2.32 0.08
CA ILE A 425 7.06 2.20 1.32
C ILE A 425 5.65 1.72 0.96
N LYS A 426 5.24 0.58 1.51
CA LYS A 426 3.90 0.02 1.35
C LYS A 426 2.88 0.76 2.20
N GLU A 427 3.21 0.95 3.48
CA GLU A 427 2.35 1.66 4.43
C GLU A 427 3.13 2.13 5.66
N VAL A 428 2.56 3.09 6.37
CA VAL A 428 3.00 3.47 7.72
C VAL A 428 2.34 2.52 8.70
N GLY A 429 3.15 1.68 9.33
CA GLY A 429 2.70 0.64 10.25
C GLY A 429 2.40 1.18 11.66
N ARG A 430 2.68 0.37 12.68
CA ARG A 430 2.38 0.73 14.06
C ARG A 430 3.22 1.89 14.59
N GLU A 431 2.63 2.73 15.43
CA GLU A 431 3.35 3.70 16.24
C GLU A 431 4.16 2.96 17.33
N LEU A 432 5.44 3.31 17.51
CA LEU A 432 6.28 2.79 18.57
C LEU A 432 5.80 3.33 19.91
N SER A 433 5.84 2.48 20.94
CA SER A 433 5.59 2.90 22.31
C SER A 433 6.77 3.71 22.88
N PRO A 434 6.54 4.60 23.86
CA PRO A 434 7.59 5.47 24.41
C PRO A 434 8.77 4.74 25.09
N ASP A 435 8.65 3.45 25.37
CA ASP A 435 9.71 2.62 25.91
C ASP A 435 10.65 2.04 24.84
N GLU A 436 10.24 2.06 23.55
CA GLU A 436 11.05 1.56 22.43
C GLU A 436 12.05 2.60 21.90
N TYR A 437 11.87 3.89 22.22
CA TYR A 437 12.79 4.94 21.79
C TYR A 437 13.01 5.99 22.89
N THR A 438 13.94 6.90 22.67
CA THR A 438 14.15 8.07 23.51
C THR A 438 14.16 9.33 22.68
N VAL A 439 13.69 10.44 23.26
CA VAL A 439 13.72 11.76 22.64
C VAL A 439 14.40 12.73 23.58
N ASP A 440 15.38 13.48 23.10
CA ASP A 440 15.99 14.55 23.88
C ASP A 440 15.23 15.89 23.72
N LYS A 441 15.64 16.91 24.47
CA LYS A 441 15.02 18.26 24.43
C LYS A 441 15.16 18.97 23.07
N ASN A 442 16.08 18.53 22.23
CA ASN A 442 16.31 19.10 20.90
C ASN A 442 15.54 18.35 19.81
N GLY A 443 14.83 17.27 20.17
CA GLY A 443 14.13 16.42 19.23
C GLY A 443 14.98 15.30 18.63
N ASN A 444 16.20 15.08 19.12
CA ASN A 444 16.98 13.93 18.66
C ASN A 444 16.36 12.63 19.17
N VAL A 445 16.20 11.65 18.29
CA VAL A 445 15.51 10.39 18.58
C VAL A 445 16.50 9.23 18.46
N THR A 446 16.54 8.36 19.47
CA THR A 446 17.28 7.09 19.43
C THR A 446 16.29 5.95 19.58
N ILE A 447 16.22 5.03 18.61
CA ILE A 447 15.51 3.76 18.70
C ILE A 447 16.40 2.77 19.46
N LYS A 448 15.85 2.08 20.45
CA LYS A 448 16.65 1.26 21.38
C LYS A 448 16.92 -0.14 20.84
N GLY A 449 18.15 -0.57 20.98
CA GLY A 449 18.58 -1.95 20.69
C GLY A 449 18.90 -2.19 19.23
N ASP A 450 18.96 -3.46 18.87
CA ASP A 450 19.24 -3.91 17.51
C ASP A 450 17.95 -3.95 16.70
N THR A 451 18.02 -3.50 15.47
CA THR A 451 16.90 -3.51 14.54
C THR A 451 17.36 -3.56 13.09
N ASN A 452 16.59 -4.24 12.25
CA ASN A 452 16.69 -4.17 10.78
C ASN A 452 15.43 -3.61 10.13
N LYS A 453 14.54 -3.00 10.90
CA LYS A 453 13.29 -2.41 10.40
C LYS A 453 13.51 -1.01 9.87
N ALA A 454 12.64 -0.60 8.95
CA ALA A 454 12.49 0.78 8.51
C ALA A 454 11.54 1.54 9.43
N TYR A 455 11.79 2.84 9.62
CA TYR A 455 10.97 3.68 10.49
C TYR A 455 10.70 5.04 9.87
N ARG A 456 9.55 5.64 10.23
CA ARG A 456 9.20 7.04 10.00
C ARG A 456 9.17 7.79 11.31
N LEU A 457 9.90 8.91 11.34
CA LEU A 457 9.82 9.89 12.41
C LEU A 457 9.01 11.09 11.91
N GLU A 458 7.91 11.42 12.58
CA GLU A 458 7.04 12.53 12.24
C GLU A 458 7.17 13.61 13.31
N TYR A 459 7.85 14.69 12.97
CA TYR A 459 8.15 15.80 13.86
C TYR A 459 7.15 16.94 13.68
N GLN A 460 6.61 17.45 14.76
CA GLN A 460 5.81 18.68 14.78
C GLN A 460 6.67 19.85 15.25
N THR A 461 6.71 20.93 14.47
CA THR A 461 7.44 22.15 14.79
C THR A 461 6.53 23.36 14.59
N THR A 462 6.78 24.45 15.35
CA THR A 462 6.10 25.73 15.14
C THR A 462 7.03 26.73 14.48
N ILE A 463 6.45 27.66 13.73
CA ILE A 463 7.15 28.79 13.13
C ILE A 463 7.03 29.98 14.07
N ASP A 464 8.15 30.67 14.32
CA ASP A 464 8.18 31.93 15.08
C ASP A 464 7.73 33.09 14.17
N GLU A 465 6.75 33.86 14.59
CA GLU A 465 6.28 35.04 13.84
C GLU A 465 7.41 36.04 13.53
N ALA A 466 8.49 36.08 14.34
CA ALA A 466 9.63 36.95 14.11
C ALA A 466 10.39 36.69 12.78
N VAL A 467 10.19 35.56 12.13
CA VAL A 467 10.79 35.30 10.80
C VAL A 467 9.89 35.70 9.63
N ILE A 468 8.67 36.15 9.91
CA ILE A 468 7.71 36.62 8.91
C ILE A 468 8.06 38.06 8.50
N PRO A 469 8.35 38.33 7.21
CA PRO A 469 8.68 39.68 6.77
C PRO A 469 7.44 40.59 6.79
N ASP A 470 7.55 41.82 7.27
CA ASP A 470 6.48 42.83 7.21
C ASP A 470 5.96 43.05 5.78
N GLY A 471 6.84 42.94 4.80
CA GLY A 471 6.50 43.07 3.38
C GLY A 471 5.85 41.81 2.78
N GLY A 472 5.64 40.78 3.58
CA GLY A 472 5.20 39.47 3.09
C GLY A 472 6.25 38.78 2.19
N GLY A 473 5.84 37.72 1.52
CA GLY A 473 6.65 37.01 0.56
C GLY A 473 7.12 35.64 1.04
N ASP A 474 8.09 35.09 0.34
CA ASP A 474 8.54 33.71 0.52
C ASP A 474 9.63 33.59 1.57
N VAL A 475 9.46 32.66 2.50
CA VAL A 475 10.43 32.32 3.56
C VAL A 475 10.80 30.86 3.46
N PRO A 476 12.06 30.52 3.10
CA PRO A 476 12.51 29.13 3.02
C PRO A 476 12.90 28.60 4.42
N PHE A 477 12.46 27.38 4.71
CA PHE A 477 12.85 26.61 5.88
C PHE A 477 13.64 25.37 5.40
N LYS A 478 14.94 25.36 5.66
CA LYS A 478 15.83 24.24 5.33
C LYS A 478 16.14 23.45 6.61
N ASN A 479 15.69 22.20 6.65
CA ASN A 479 15.93 21.31 7.76
C ASN A 479 16.90 20.17 7.35
N HIS A 480 17.79 19.81 8.25
CA HIS A 480 18.81 18.78 8.05
C HIS A 480 18.71 17.73 9.16
N ALA A 481 18.79 16.45 8.78
CA ALA A 481 18.83 15.31 9.69
C ALA A 481 20.05 14.43 9.40
N THR A 482 20.65 13.87 10.45
CA THR A 482 21.74 12.90 10.36
C THR A 482 21.31 11.62 11.07
N LEU A 483 21.37 10.48 10.37
CA LEU A 483 21.18 9.14 10.93
C LEU A 483 22.54 8.54 11.28
N THR A 484 22.75 8.19 12.55
CA THR A 484 23.89 7.43 13.04
C THR A 484 23.43 6.15 13.72
N SER A 485 24.32 5.19 13.90
CA SER A 485 24.11 4.01 14.76
C SER A 485 25.45 3.55 15.33
N ASP A 486 25.41 2.67 16.33
CA ASP A 486 26.65 2.16 16.94
C ASP A 486 27.55 1.45 15.92
N ASN A 487 26.96 0.79 14.91
CA ASN A 487 27.66 0.15 13.81
C ASN A 487 27.88 1.05 12.58
N ASN A 488 27.30 2.27 12.54
CA ASN A 488 27.58 3.30 11.53
C ASN A 488 27.74 4.70 12.17
N PRO A 489 28.85 4.96 12.88
CA PRO A 489 29.04 6.21 13.62
C PRO A 489 29.34 7.43 12.70
N ASN A 490 29.71 7.21 11.44
CA ASN A 490 29.98 8.31 10.50
C ASN A 490 28.72 9.03 10.06
N GLY A 491 27.59 8.37 10.18
CA GLY A 491 26.27 8.91 9.84
C GLY A 491 25.97 9.01 8.36
N LEU A 492 24.70 9.27 8.09
CA LEU A 492 24.14 9.56 6.76
C LEU A 492 23.23 10.77 6.90
N ASP A 493 23.27 11.66 5.90
CA ASP A 493 22.58 12.94 5.97
C ASP A 493 21.40 12.99 4.99
N ALA A 494 20.32 13.71 5.40
CA ALA A 494 19.24 14.10 4.52
C ALA A 494 18.80 15.54 4.81
N GLU A 495 18.38 16.25 3.77
CA GLU A 495 17.93 17.64 3.85
C GLU A 495 16.59 17.82 3.13
N ALA A 496 15.74 18.65 3.69
CA ALA A 496 14.53 19.10 3.02
C ALA A 496 14.38 20.63 3.15
N THR A 497 13.85 21.24 2.10
CA THR A 497 13.53 22.68 2.10
C THR A 497 12.09 22.85 1.69
N VAL A 498 11.32 23.54 2.53
CA VAL A 498 9.97 23.99 2.23
C VAL A 498 9.92 25.51 2.25
N THR A 499 9.14 26.12 1.36
CA THR A 499 9.06 27.57 1.25
C THR A 499 7.64 28.02 1.59
N ALA A 500 7.51 28.77 2.69
CA ALA A 500 6.26 29.37 3.12
C ALA A 500 6.03 30.68 2.38
N THR A 501 4.78 30.96 2.00
CA THR A 501 4.38 32.25 1.47
C THR A 501 3.53 33.00 2.50
N TYR A 502 3.93 34.22 2.83
CA TYR A 502 3.23 35.09 3.78
C TYR A 502 2.67 36.30 3.11
N GLY A 503 1.48 36.69 3.55
CA GLY A 503 0.84 37.96 3.14
C GLY A 503 1.55 39.16 3.74
N LYS A 504 1.34 40.35 3.13
CA LYS A 504 1.90 41.60 3.61
C LYS A 504 1.19 42.07 4.88
N MET A 505 1.91 42.74 5.79
CA MET A 505 1.33 43.43 6.92
C MET A 505 0.42 44.56 6.46
N LEU A 506 0.83 45.31 5.44
CA LEU A 506 0.05 46.43 4.88
C LEU A 506 0.29 46.51 3.38
N ASP A 507 -0.79 46.60 2.61
CA ASP A 507 -0.78 46.90 1.18
C ASP A 507 -1.90 47.88 0.85
N LYS A 508 -1.63 48.85 -0.04
CA LYS A 508 -2.61 49.80 -0.49
C LYS A 508 -2.59 49.94 -2.00
N ARG A 509 -3.74 49.86 -2.63
CA ARG A 509 -3.89 50.01 -4.08
C ARG A 509 -5.12 50.85 -4.44
N ASN A 510 -5.02 51.60 -5.53
CA ASN A 510 -6.21 52.17 -6.16
C ASN A 510 -6.91 51.06 -6.95
N ILE A 511 -8.20 50.86 -6.70
CA ILE A 511 -9.00 49.80 -7.35
C ILE A 511 -10.01 50.36 -8.35
N ASP A 512 -10.40 51.64 -8.23
CA ASP A 512 -11.31 52.28 -9.16
C ASP A 512 -11.09 53.81 -9.20
N TYR A 513 -11.43 54.42 -10.32
CA TYR A 513 -11.48 55.86 -10.52
C TYR A 513 -12.72 56.27 -11.31
N ASP A 514 -13.64 56.99 -10.65
CA ASP A 514 -14.80 57.60 -11.30
C ASP A 514 -14.42 58.97 -11.86
N GLU A 515 -14.22 59.02 -13.17
CA GLU A 515 -13.84 60.25 -13.88
C GLU A 515 -14.95 61.36 -13.79
N ALA A 516 -16.23 60.96 -13.72
CA ALA A 516 -17.34 61.88 -13.70
C ALA A 516 -17.44 62.67 -12.38
N ASN A 517 -17.18 62.00 -11.28
CA ASN A 517 -17.18 62.54 -9.93
C ASN A 517 -15.78 62.88 -9.41
N GLN A 518 -14.73 62.46 -10.14
CA GLN A 518 -13.31 62.58 -9.73
C GLN A 518 -13.02 61.88 -8.40
N GLU A 519 -13.64 60.74 -8.21
CA GLU A 519 -13.50 59.90 -7.01
C GLU A 519 -12.52 58.74 -7.22
N PHE A 520 -11.64 58.51 -6.25
CA PHE A 520 -10.73 57.37 -6.21
C PHE A 520 -11.18 56.41 -5.14
N THR A 521 -11.35 55.14 -5.50
CA THR A 521 -11.57 54.06 -4.53
C THR A 521 -10.25 53.34 -4.24
N TRP A 522 -9.92 53.29 -2.97
CA TRP A 522 -8.71 52.69 -2.47
C TRP A 522 -9.05 51.43 -1.67
N GLU A 523 -8.28 50.35 -1.89
CA GLU A 523 -8.31 49.16 -1.06
C GLU A 523 -7.05 49.11 -0.22
N ILE A 524 -7.21 48.83 1.08
CA ILE A 524 -6.12 48.63 2.03
C ILE A 524 -6.24 47.25 2.62
N ASN A 525 -5.25 46.41 2.33
CA ASN A 525 -5.12 45.07 2.90
C ASN A 525 -4.22 45.16 4.13
N TYR A 526 -4.75 44.78 5.29
CA TYR A 526 -4.07 44.92 6.57
C TYR A 526 -3.95 43.53 7.23
N ASN A 527 -2.72 43.19 7.68
CA ASN A 527 -2.39 41.96 8.35
C ASN A 527 -2.73 40.68 7.53
N TYR A 528 -2.48 40.71 6.24
CA TYR A 528 -2.65 39.55 5.39
C TYR A 528 -1.62 38.43 5.71
N GLY A 529 -0.58 38.75 6.51
CA GLY A 529 0.33 37.76 7.11
C GLY A 529 -0.23 37.07 8.35
N GLU A 530 -1.46 37.46 8.80
CA GLU A 530 -2.16 36.87 9.97
C GLU A 530 -1.31 36.85 11.25
N GLN A 531 -0.45 37.86 11.42
CA GLN A 531 0.41 37.98 12.61
C GLN A 531 -0.40 38.46 13.82
N THR A 532 0.06 38.13 15.02
CA THR A 532 -0.53 38.60 16.27
C THR A 532 -0.21 40.08 16.50
N ILE A 533 -1.19 40.95 16.42
CA ILE A 533 -1.03 42.39 16.63
C ILE A 533 -1.64 42.78 17.98
N PRO A 534 -0.86 43.41 18.90
CA PRO A 534 -1.41 43.95 20.13
C PRO A 534 -2.51 44.98 19.82
N LYS A 535 -3.60 44.97 20.60
CA LYS A 535 -4.78 45.81 20.36
C LYS A 535 -4.46 47.29 20.26
N ASP A 536 -3.51 47.79 21.04
CA ASP A 536 -3.07 49.20 21.05
C ASP A 536 -2.18 49.58 19.85
N GLN A 537 -1.71 48.59 19.10
CA GLN A 537 -0.91 48.72 17.88
C GLN A 537 -1.72 48.46 16.60
N ALA A 538 -2.94 47.94 16.73
CA ALA A 538 -3.83 47.67 15.60
C ALA A 538 -4.44 48.98 15.07
N VAL A 539 -3.58 49.85 14.51
CA VAL A 539 -3.95 51.19 14.01
C VAL A 539 -3.43 51.34 12.59
N ILE A 540 -4.34 51.72 11.68
CA ILE A 540 -3.98 52.11 10.32
C ILE A 540 -4.09 53.65 10.23
N THR A 541 -3.04 54.31 9.75
CA THR A 541 -3.06 55.73 9.46
C THR A 541 -2.92 55.96 7.97
N ASP A 542 -3.91 56.60 7.37
CA ASP A 542 -3.85 57.00 5.96
C ASP A 542 -3.68 58.52 5.85
N THR A 543 -2.68 58.93 5.08
CA THR A 543 -2.43 60.36 4.83
C THR A 543 -2.83 60.67 3.39
N MET A 544 -3.91 61.43 3.25
CA MET A 544 -4.40 61.89 1.95
C MET A 544 -3.44 62.90 1.31
N GLY A 545 -3.36 62.89 -0.01
CA GLY A 545 -2.65 63.95 -0.76
C GLY A 545 -3.37 65.28 -0.66
N ASP A 546 -2.64 66.40 -0.84
CA ASP A 546 -3.11 67.74 -0.65
C ASP A 546 -4.41 68.11 -1.42
N ASN A 547 -4.75 67.37 -2.47
CA ASN A 547 -5.91 67.59 -3.33
C ASN A 547 -7.01 66.51 -3.16
N LEU A 548 -6.92 65.68 -2.13
CA LEU A 548 -7.89 64.63 -1.85
C LEU A 548 -8.63 64.93 -0.55
N THR A 549 -9.93 64.66 -0.52
CA THR A 549 -10.78 64.75 0.68
C THR A 549 -11.33 63.34 0.94
N PHE A 550 -11.26 62.91 2.20
CA PHE A 550 -11.87 61.66 2.63
C PHE A 550 -13.40 61.81 2.73
N GLU A 551 -14.12 60.87 2.12
CA GLU A 551 -15.56 60.75 2.25
C GLU A 551 -15.90 59.83 3.43
N PRO A 552 -16.35 60.37 4.60
CA PRO A 552 -16.47 59.57 5.83
C PRO A 552 -17.39 58.38 5.73
N ASP A 553 -18.47 58.47 4.95
CA ASP A 553 -19.48 57.43 4.78
C ASP A 553 -19.06 56.34 3.76
N SER A 554 -17.88 56.48 3.16
CA SER A 554 -17.35 55.54 2.15
C SER A 554 -16.42 54.48 2.70
N LEU A 555 -16.13 54.50 4.01
CA LEU A 555 -15.26 53.51 4.63
C LEU A 555 -16.03 52.23 4.95
N HIS A 556 -15.64 51.15 4.32
CA HIS A 556 -16.15 49.81 4.57
C HIS A 556 -15.00 48.91 5.02
N LEU A 557 -15.14 48.24 6.16
CA LEU A 557 -14.12 47.35 6.70
C LEU A 557 -14.67 45.93 6.79
N TYR A 558 -13.96 44.95 6.20
CA TYR A 558 -14.34 43.56 6.17
C TYR A 558 -13.29 42.70 6.88
N SER A 559 -13.73 41.63 7.55
CA SER A 559 -12.81 40.57 7.96
C SER A 559 -12.44 39.72 6.74
N VAL A 560 -11.20 39.25 6.72
CA VAL A 560 -10.70 38.38 5.65
C VAL A 560 -10.08 37.16 6.28
N THR A 561 -10.31 36.00 5.66
CA THR A 561 -9.65 34.71 5.95
C THR A 561 -9.16 34.08 4.66
N PHE A 562 -8.38 33.00 4.76
CA PHE A 562 -7.96 32.22 3.60
C PHE A 562 -8.54 30.82 3.70
N ASP A 563 -9.02 30.30 2.57
CA ASP A 563 -9.46 28.90 2.46
C ASP A 563 -8.26 27.93 2.40
N ASP A 564 -8.54 26.63 2.41
CA ASP A 564 -7.50 25.58 2.36
C ASP A 564 -6.64 25.60 1.07
N LYS A 565 -7.09 26.36 0.04
CA LYS A 565 -6.36 26.56 -1.22
C LYS A 565 -5.61 27.89 -1.26
N GLY A 566 -5.69 28.67 -0.18
CA GLY A 566 -5.10 29.99 -0.08
C GLY A 566 -5.86 31.09 -0.80
N ASN A 567 -7.12 30.87 -1.18
CA ASN A 567 -7.95 31.94 -1.74
C ASN A 567 -8.51 32.79 -0.63
N GLU A 568 -8.51 34.12 -0.87
CA GLU A 568 -9.13 35.09 0.01
C GLU A 568 -10.65 34.85 0.13
N VAL A 569 -11.12 34.83 1.37
CA VAL A 569 -12.55 34.75 1.71
C VAL A 569 -12.93 36.02 2.49
N VAL A 570 -13.64 36.93 1.83
CA VAL A 570 -14.16 38.16 2.46
C VAL A 570 -15.33 37.78 3.36
N GLY A 571 -15.24 38.13 4.63
CA GLY A 571 -16.26 37.89 5.64
C GLY A 571 -17.29 39.02 5.77
N ALA A 572 -17.92 39.10 6.92
CA ALA A 572 -18.91 40.12 7.18
C ALA A 572 -18.27 41.53 7.32
N GLU A 573 -19.00 42.53 6.91
CA GLU A 573 -18.64 43.92 7.19
C GLU A 573 -18.61 44.18 8.70
N LEU A 574 -17.58 44.87 9.17
CA LEU A 574 -17.38 45.23 10.57
C LEU A 574 -18.12 46.56 10.88
N VAL A 575 -18.57 46.71 12.11
CA VAL A 575 -19.42 47.84 12.53
C VAL A 575 -18.59 48.88 13.27
N GLU A 576 -18.61 50.12 12.78
CA GLU A 576 -17.98 51.26 13.46
C GLU A 576 -18.54 51.48 14.88
N GLY A 577 -17.68 51.84 15.80
CA GLY A 577 -18.03 52.02 17.21
C GLY A 577 -18.14 50.73 18.02
N LYS A 578 -18.29 49.57 17.35
CA LYS A 578 -18.29 48.26 17.97
C LYS A 578 -17.00 47.48 17.68
N ASP A 579 -16.68 47.30 16.42
CA ASP A 579 -15.58 46.47 15.95
C ASP A 579 -14.32 47.32 15.65
N TYR A 580 -14.48 48.56 15.21
CA TYR A 580 -13.41 49.54 14.96
C TYR A 580 -13.86 50.98 15.30
N LYS A 581 -12.92 51.94 15.23
CA LYS A 581 -13.15 53.36 15.33
C LYS A 581 -12.36 54.09 14.26
N VAL A 582 -12.96 55.08 13.66
CA VAL A 582 -12.31 56.07 12.81
C VAL A 582 -11.93 57.29 13.65
#